data_ffbec43d6752ca432b23c3867ea686ef
#
_entry.id   ffbec43d6752ca432b23c3867ea686ef
#
_cell.length_a   1.000
_cell.length_b   1.000
_cell.length_c   1.000
_cell.angle_alpha   90.00
_cell.angle_beta   90.00
_cell.angle_gamma   90.00
#
_symmetry.space_group_name_H-M   'P 1'
#
loop_
_entity.id
_entity.type
_entity.pdbx_description
1 polymer ?
#
loop_
_entity_poly.entity_id
_entity_poly.type
_entity_poly.pdbx_seq_one_letter_code
_entity_poly.pdbx_strand_id
1 'polypeptide(L)'
;MPEQKPISSVNDFVVRFANVNGSGSASANELFARSILRHGVPVSPRNIFPSNIQGLPTWYEVRVTEEGHLGARGGVDMMVAMNPQTWDKDVAMIEPGGYLFYDSTKPMPTSKFRGDITVIGVPLTAITKSTYTDPRQRQLFKNIIYLGALSALFDMDPKLIEHLISEQYKGKEKLLSSNVHALHLGRDWALQNLKCPIGLRVKKADKVGDRIFIEGNSAAALGAVYGGATVCAWYPITPSSSLADAFASHCKKLRHDPKTGQAKYAIVQGEDELASIGIVIGASWNGEGAFTATSGPGISLMTEFIGLSYFAEIPAVIMNVQRAGPSTGMPTRTQQCDIIACAYASHGDTKHVLLFPEDPAEAFEFAATAFDLAERLQTVIFLMLDLDIGMNHRLCRPLRWDDARQYDRGKIMTAEMLDEGRDFGRYLDVDGDGIPYRTYPGTHETRGSYFTRGTSRDRYARYSEEGPVYADNMQRLVRKFETAQDLVPRPLQANAAKPTKYGVIYFGSTSPAMDEAIGLLEARGHLLDRLRIRAFPFHSSVASFVADHDFVYVVEQNRDSQLRQLIVNENGFDPVRLIPIVHYDGSPITARFIAKAIGDHQDHLKVTPLRKAVS
;
A
#
# COMPACT_ATOMS: atom_id res chain seq x y z
N MET A 1 -27.35 -32.85 11.90
CA MET A 1 -27.11 -31.39 11.89
C MET A 1 -28.13 -30.79 10.95
N PRO A 2 -28.75 -29.64 11.25
CA PRO A 2 -29.66 -29.03 10.29
C PRO A 2 -28.90 -28.77 8.99
N GLU A 3 -29.53 -29.06 7.87
CA GLU A 3 -28.99 -28.88 6.53
C GLU A 3 -28.71 -27.38 6.36
N GLN A 4 -27.43 -27.00 6.30
CA GLN A 4 -27.02 -25.60 6.20
C GLN A 4 -27.34 -25.12 4.78
N LYS A 5 -28.16 -24.06 4.68
CA LYS A 5 -28.49 -23.47 3.37
C LYS A 5 -27.24 -22.89 2.72
N PRO A 6 -27.03 -23.16 1.41
CA PRO A 6 -25.95 -22.54 0.67
C PRO A 6 -25.99 -21.00 0.74
N ILE A 7 -24.83 -20.35 0.82
CA ILE A 7 -24.72 -18.90 0.79
C ILE A 7 -25.33 -18.38 -0.51
N SER A 8 -26.20 -17.37 -0.39
CA SER A 8 -26.79 -16.68 -1.53
C SER A 8 -26.50 -15.19 -1.43
N SER A 9 -25.76 -14.66 -2.40
CA SER A 9 -25.39 -13.26 -2.45
C SER A 9 -25.20 -12.79 -3.89
N VAL A 10 -25.56 -11.55 -4.14
CA VAL A 10 -25.38 -10.87 -5.43
C VAL A 10 -24.40 -9.73 -5.22
N ASN A 11 -23.32 -9.72 -5.99
CA ASN A 11 -22.30 -8.67 -5.97
C ASN A 11 -21.67 -8.38 -4.58
N ASP A 12 -21.74 -9.34 -3.64
CA ASP A 12 -21.12 -9.20 -2.32
C ASP A 12 -20.63 -10.56 -1.78
N PHE A 13 -19.37 -10.91 -2.07
CA PHE A 13 -18.75 -12.17 -1.66
C PHE A 13 -17.22 -12.12 -1.77
N VAL A 14 -16.57 -13.15 -1.24
CA VAL A 14 -15.13 -13.39 -1.34
C VAL A 14 -14.86 -14.71 -2.03
N VAL A 15 -14.07 -14.66 -3.12
CA VAL A 15 -13.55 -15.86 -3.80
C VAL A 15 -12.05 -15.94 -3.57
N ARG A 16 -11.54 -17.10 -3.16
CA ARG A 16 -10.11 -17.36 -3.03
C ARG A 16 -9.68 -18.51 -3.94
N PHE A 17 -8.63 -18.25 -4.72
CA PHE A 17 -8.00 -19.23 -5.61
C PHE A 17 -6.74 -19.75 -4.93
N ALA A 18 -6.67 -21.04 -4.67
CA ALA A 18 -5.49 -21.72 -4.14
C ALA A 18 -4.77 -22.44 -5.29
N ASN A 19 -3.61 -21.93 -5.68
CA ASN A 19 -2.84 -22.42 -6.82
C ASN A 19 -1.41 -22.79 -6.41
N VAL A 20 -0.64 -23.29 -7.37
CA VAL A 20 0.80 -23.47 -7.28
C VAL A 20 1.48 -22.34 -8.04
N ASN A 21 2.46 -21.68 -7.41
CA ASN A 21 3.22 -20.59 -8.05
C ASN A 21 3.96 -21.09 -9.30
N GLY A 22 3.92 -20.31 -10.38
CA GLY A 22 4.45 -20.71 -11.70
C GLY A 22 3.53 -21.56 -12.55
N SER A 23 2.27 -21.85 -12.11
CA SER A 23 1.28 -22.59 -12.90
C SER A 23 0.59 -21.77 -14.01
N GLY A 24 0.88 -20.47 -14.12
CA GLY A 24 0.22 -19.54 -15.06
C GLY A 24 -1.19 -19.11 -14.59
N SER A 25 -1.57 -19.39 -13.35
CA SER A 25 -2.90 -19.07 -12.81
C SER A 25 -3.10 -17.57 -12.54
N ALA A 26 -2.04 -16.80 -12.33
CA ALA A 26 -2.15 -15.38 -12.00
C ALA A 26 -2.97 -14.60 -13.05
N SER A 27 -2.69 -14.80 -14.34
CA SER A 27 -3.42 -14.12 -15.42
C SER A 27 -4.90 -14.49 -15.48
N ALA A 28 -5.27 -15.77 -15.23
CA ALA A 28 -6.66 -16.21 -15.22
C ALA A 28 -7.42 -15.64 -14.01
N ASN A 29 -6.78 -15.60 -12.84
CA ASN A 29 -7.34 -15.02 -11.63
C ASN A 29 -7.54 -13.51 -11.75
N GLU A 30 -6.60 -12.81 -12.39
CA GLU A 30 -6.74 -11.39 -12.69
C GLU A 30 -7.86 -11.14 -13.71
N LEU A 31 -7.97 -11.97 -14.76
CA LEU A 31 -9.08 -11.91 -15.72
C LEU A 31 -10.43 -12.09 -15.02
N PHE A 32 -10.54 -12.98 -14.03
CA PHE A 32 -11.75 -13.12 -13.22
C PHE A 32 -12.09 -11.81 -12.49
N ALA A 33 -11.15 -11.21 -11.79
CA ALA A 33 -11.38 -9.95 -11.08
C ALA A 33 -11.73 -8.80 -12.05
N ARG A 34 -10.99 -8.66 -13.15
CA ARG A 34 -11.25 -7.64 -14.18
C ARG A 34 -12.60 -7.85 -14.89
N SER A 35 -13.03 -9.09 -15.08
CA SER A 35 -14.33 -9.33 -15.69
C SER A 35 -15.48 -8.89 -14.80
N ILE A 36 -15.38 -9.07 -13.48
CA ILE A 36 -16.36 -8.52 -12.52
C ILE A 36 -16.34 -6.99 -12.55
N LEU A 37 -15.16 -6.38 -12.60
CA LEU A 37 -15.01 -4.94 -12.74
C LEU A 37 -15.70 -4.41 -14.02
N ARG A 38 -15.59 -5.14 -15.14
CA ARG A 38 -16.27 -4.80 -16.40
C ARG A 38 -17.79 -4.98 -16.34
N HIS A 39 -18.31 -5.76 -15.38
CA HIS A 39 -19.73 -5.77 -15.06
C HIS A 39 -20.18 -4.54 -14.25
N GLY A 40 -19.29 -3.60 -13.96
CA GLY A 40 -19.58 -2.39 -13.18
C GLY A 40 -19.61 -2.61 -11.67
N VAL A 41 -19.08 -3.74 -11.19
CA VAL A 41 -19.04 -4.09 -9.76
C VAL A 41 -17.63 -3.87 -9.23
N PRO A 42 -17.45 -3.12 -8.14
CA PRO A 42 -16.14 -2.92 -7.52
C PRO A 42 -15.53 -4.22 -7.01
N VAL A 43 -14.22 -4.37 -7.20
CA VAL A 43 -13.44 -5.50 -6.73
C VAL A 43 -12.15 -5.04 -6.06
N SER A 44 -11.69 -5.83 -5.10
CA SER A 44 -10.40 -5.66 -4.46
C SER A 44 -9.66 -6.99 -4.45
N PRO A 45 -8.80 -7.25 -5.45
CA PRO A 45 -7.98 -8.44 -5.49
C PRO A 45 -6.76 -8.31 -4.58
N ARG A 46 -6.28 -9.46 -4.07
CA ARG A 46 -5.04 -9.58 -3.30
C ARG A 46 -4.27 -10.81 -3.74
N ASN A 47 -3.01 -10.61 -4.05
CA ASN A 47 -2.11 -11.69 -4.39
C ASN A 47 -1.28 -12.09 -3.16
N ILE A 48 -1.39 -13.34 -2.73
CA ILE A 48 -0.67 -13.92 -1.59
C ILE A 48 0.26 -14.97 -2.16
N PHE A 49 1.49 -14.59 -2.42
CA PHE A 49 2.49 -15.43 -3.11
C PHE A 49 3.69 -15.73 -2.21
N PRO A 50 4.45 -16.81 -2.49
CA PRO A 50 5.67 -17.14 -1.76
C PRO A 50 6.85 -16.30 -2.27
N SER A 51 7.89 -16.17 -1.45
CA SER A 51 9.16 -15.52 -1.87
C SER A 51 9.94 -16.31 -2.93
N ASN A 52 9.66 -17.60 -3.08
CA ASN A 52 10.30 -18.46 -4.07
C ASN A 52 9.54 -18.49 -5.39
N ILE A 53 10.26 -18.62 -6.51
CA ILE A 53 9.69 -18.42 -7.85
C ILE A 53 8.73 -19.51 -8.28
N GLN A 54 8.92 -20.78 -7.90
CA GLN A 54 8.12 -21.91 -8.38
C GLN A 54 7.82 -22.95 -7.30
N GLY A 55 6.70 -23.66 -7.48
CA GLY A 55 6.38 -24.87 -6.74
C GLY A 55 5.71 -24.69 -5.38
N LEU A 56 5.73 -23.50 -4.82
CA LEU A 56 5.10 -23.21 -3.53
C LEU A 56 3.64 -22.77 -3.68
N PRO A 57 2.83 -22.93 -2.62
CA PRO A 57 1.45 -22.46 -2.62
C PRO A 57 1.35 -20.95 -2.84
N THR A 58 0.38 -20.55 -3.66
CA THR A 58 -0.01 -19.17 -3.87
C THR A 58 -1.52 -19.04 -3.82
N TRP A 59 -2.00 -17.92 -3.29
CA TRP A 59 -3.43 -17.64 -3.26
C TRP A 59 -3.70 -16.30 -3.93
N TYR A 60 -4.86 -16.21 -4.55
CA TYR A 60 -5.39 -14.96 -5.09
C TYR A 60 -6.80 -14.79 -4.53
N GLU A 61 -7.01 -13.74 -3.76
CA GLU A 61 -8.31 -13.45 -3.15
C GLU A 61 -8.97 -12.29 -3.90
N VAL A 62 -10.25 -12.41 -4.18
CA VAL A 62 -11.06 -11.36 -4.79
C VAL A 62 -12.24 -11.05 -3.88
N ARG A 63 -12.22 -9.88 -3.25
CA ARG A 63 -13.38 -9.28 -2.59
C ARG A 63 -14.23 -8.60 -3.65
N VAL A 64 -15.47 -9.02 -3.78
CA VAL A 64 -16.50 -8.43 -4.65
C VAL A 64 -17.48 -7.70 -3.76
N THR A 65 -17.84 -6.46 -4.07
CA THR A 65 -18.75 -5.67 -3.24
C THR A 65 -19.41 -4.53 -4.01
N GLU A 66 -20.72 -4.53 -4.08
CA GLU A 66 -21.48 -3.44 -4.71
C GLU A 66 -21.43 -2.15 -3.87
N GLU A 67 -21.32 -2.28 -2.54
CA GLU A 67 -21.16 -1.17 -1.60
C GLU A 67 -19.83 -0.42 -1.77
N GLY A 68 -18.82 -1.05 -2.39
CA GLY A 68 -17.54 -0.42 -2.65
C GLY A 68 -16.51 -0.57 -1.53
N HIS A 69 -16.69 -1.50 -0.60
CA HIS A 69 -15.70 -1.82 0.43
C HIS A 69 -14.48 -2.48 -0.19
N LEU A 70 -13.34 -1.79 -0.21
CA LEU A 70 -12.10 -2.26 -0.86
C LEU A 70 -11.11 -2.93 0.11
N GLY A 71 -11.43 -2.96 1.41
CA GLY A 71 -10.67 -3.69 2.42
C GLY A 71 -10.86 -5.20 2.36
N ALA A 72 -10.06 -5.96 3.12
CA ALA A 72 -10.32 -7.36 3.36
C ALA A 72 -11.51 -7.50 4.33
N ARG A 73 -12.52 -8.30 3.94
CA ARG A 73 -13.68 -8.56 4.80
C ARG A 73 -13.35 -9.55 5.91
N GLY A 74 -12.64 -10.62 5.54
CA GLY A 74 -12.49 -11.84 6.32
C GLY A 74 -13.55 -12.90 5.95
N GLY A 75 -13.13 -14.18 6.00
CA GLY A 75 -13.92 -15.32 5.54
C GLY A 75 -13.90 -15.51 4.02
N VAL A 76 -14.15 -16.73 3.55
CA VAL A 76 -14.13 -17.12 2.15
C VAL A 76 -15.45 -17.79 1.79
N ASP A 77 -16.22 -17.19 0.88
CA ASP A 77 -17.51 -17.75 0.45
C ASP A 77 -17.33 -18.84 -0.60
N MET A 78 -16.30 -18.72 -1.45
CA MET A 78 -15.93 -19.77 -2.40
C MET A 78 -14.43 -19.95 -2.46
N MET A 79 -13.99 -21.20 -2.31
CA MET A 79 -12.59 -21.61 -2.52
C MET A 79 -12.46 -22.36 -3.85
N VAL A 80 -11.55 -21.90 -4.70
CA VAL A 80 -11.11 -22.58 -5.93
C VAL A 80 -9.81 -23.32 -5.61
N ALA A 81 -9.93 -24.57 -5.16
CA ALA A 81 -8.83 -25.38 -4.62
C ALA A 81 -8.11 -26.16 -5.74
N MET A 82 -7.11 -25.53 -6.35
CA MET A 82 -6.31 -26.13 -7.42
C MET A 82 -4.97 -26.69 -6.92
N ASN A 83 -4.61 -26.46 -5.65
CA ASN A 83 -3.38 -26.95 -5.03
C ASN A 83 -3.66 -28.08 -4.05
N PRO A 84 -3.25 -29.34 -4.36
CA PRO A 84 -3.46 -30.45 -3.42
C PRO A 84 -2.69 -30.32 -2.11
N GLN A 85 -1.59 -29.59 -2.08
CA GLN A 85 -0.72 -29.46 -0.90
C GLN A 85 -1.38 -28.65 0.24
N THR A 86 -2.32 -27.75 -0.11
CA THR A 86 -2.98 -26.87 0.86
C THR A 86 -4.44 -27.23 1.11
N TRP A 87 -4.89 -28.34 0.55
CA TRP A 87 -6.30 -28.76 0.55
C TRP A 87 -7.00 -28.61 1.91
N ASP A 88 -6.45 -29.22 2.95
CA ASP A 88 -7.10 -29.24 4.26
C ASP A 88 -7.23 -27.83 4.86
N LYS A 89 -6.19 -27.00 4.67
CA LYS A 89 -6.20 -25.59 5.06
C LYS A 89 -7.23 -24.80 4.25
N ASP A 90 -7.27 -24.99 2.94
CA ASP A 90 -8.15 -24.26 2.04
C ASP A 90 -9.62 -24.60 2.31
N VAL A 91 -9.95 -25.87 2.50
CA VAL A 91 -11.30 -26.31 2.86
C VAL A 91 -11.74 -25.78 4.22
N ALA A 92 -10.82 -25.74 5.20
CA ALA A 92 -11.11 -25.20 6.53
C ALA A 92 -11.48 -23.72 6.54
N MET A 93 -10.99 -22.95 5.56
CA MET A 93 -11.24 -21.49 5.46
C MET A 93 -12.61 -21.13 4.88
N ILE A 94 -13.32 -22.07 4.28
CA ILE A 94 -14.63 -21.82 3.65
C ILE A 94 -15.66 -21.54 4.74
N GLU A 95 -16.42 -20.47 4.57
CA GLU A 95 -17.54 -20.16 5.46
C GLU A 95 -18.61 -21.28 5.43
N PRO A 96 -19.29 -21.54 6.56
CA PRO A 96 -20.41 -22.47 6.55
C PRO A 96 -21.48 -22.09 5.52
N GLY A 97 -21.93 -23.06 4.70
CA GLY A 97 -22.81 -22.81 3.55
C GLY A 97 -22.07 -22.35 2.29
N GLY A 98 -20.76 -22.16 2.34
CA GLY A 98 -19.94 -21.73 1.20
C GLY A 98 -19.70 -22.83 0.16
N TYR A 99 -18.83 -22.55 -0.80
CA TYR A 99 -18.62 -23.38 -1.98
C TYR A 99 -17.15 -23.79 -2.10
N LEU A 100 -16.94 -25.05 -2.47
CA LEU A 100 -15.63 -25.61 -2.82
C LEU A 100 -15.63 -25.99 -4.30
N PHE A 101 -14.81 -25.35 -5.12
CA PHE A 101 -14.56 -25.72 -6.50
C PHE A 101 -13.20 -26.43 -6.61
N TYR A 102 -13.13 -27.57 -7.32
CA TYR A 102 -11.89 -28.32 -7.48
C TYR A 102 -11.82 -29.11 -8.80
N ASP A 103 -10.63 -29.59 -9.15
CA ASP A 103 -10.41 -30.49 -10.32
C ASP A 103 -10.76 -31.92 -9.95
N SER A 104 -11.94 -32.37 -10.37
CA SER A 104 -12.49 -33.69 -10.06
C SER A 104 -11.98 -34.82 -10.97
N THR A 105 -10.97 -34.58 -11.80
CA THR A 105 -10.39 -35.62 -12.68
C THR A 105 -9.89 -36.83 -11.88
N LYS A 106 -9.36 -36.63 -10.68
CA LYS A 106 -9.03 -37.67 -9.72
C LYS A 106 -10.03 -37.61 -8.55
N PRO A 107 -10.72 -38.69 -8.25
CA PRO A 107 -11.60 -38.74 -7.09
C PRO A 107 -10.86 -38.43 -5.79
N MET A 108 -11.49 -37.63 -4.94
CA MET A 108 -11.00 -37.35 -3.59
C MET A 108 -11.81 -38.19 -2.57
N PRO A 109 -11.16 -38.70 -1.50
CA PRO A 109 -11.86 -39.39 -0.42
C PRO A 109 -12.94 -38.49 0.21
N THR A 110 -14.09 -39.08 0.58
CA THR A 110 -15.21 -38.35 1.22
C THR A 110 -14.78 -37.63 2.51
N SER A 111 -13.79 -38.18 3.24
CA SER A 111 -13.20 -37.56 4.45
C SER A 111 -12.50 -36.25 4.21
N LYS A 112 -12.20 -35.89 2.96
CA LYS A 112 -11.59 -34.61 2.58
C LYS A 112 -12.59 -33.48 2.35
N PHE A 113 -13.89 -33.78 2.47
CA PHE A 113 -14.96 -32.82 2.29
C PHE A 113 -15.69 -32.53 3.60
N ARG A 114 -16.14 -31.29 3.76
CA ARG A 114 -17.00 -30.85 4.87
C ARG A 114 -18.47 -31.03 4.47
N GLY A 115 -19.30 -31.43 5.42
CA GLY A 115 -20.75 -31.63 5.18
C GLY A 115 -21.58 -30.34 5.18
N ASP A 116 -21.00 -29.22 5.59
CA ASP A 116 -21.66 -27.91 5.69
C ASP A 116 -21.33 -26.95 4.52
N ILE A 117 -20.71 -27.45 3.45
CA ILE A 117 -20.36 -26.70 2.24
C ILE A 117 -20.87 -27.39 0.97
N THR A 118 -21.05 -26.63 -0.10
CA THR A 118 -21.41 -27.17 -1.42
C THR A 118 -20.15 -27.48 -2.23
N VAL A 119 -19.98 -28.73 -2.63
CA VAL A 119 -18.82 -29.22 -3.38
C VAL A 119 -19.13 -29.24 -4.88
N ILE A 120 -18.25 -28.58 -5.68
CA ILE A 120 -18.38 -28.45 -7.13
C ILE A 120 -17.12 -29.02 -7.78
N GLY A 121 -17.25 -30.20 -8.37
CA GLY A 121 -16.17 -30.87 -9.09
C GLY A 121 -16.27 -30.65 -10.59
N VAL A 122 -15.18 -30.15 -11.20
CA VAL A 122 -15.04 -30.02 -12.66
C VAL A 122 -13.83 -30.84 -13.10
N PRO A 123 -13.92 -31.77 -14.05
CA PRO A 123 -12.80 -32.62 -14.44
C PRO A 123 -11.82 -31.89 -15.38
N LEU A 124 -11.22 -30.80 -14.88
CA LEU A 124 -10.39 -29.85 -15.65
C LEU A 124 -9.22 -30.52 -16.37
N THR A 125 -8.49 -31.40 -15.66
CA THR A 125 -7.38 -32.13 -16.25
C THR A 125 -7.83 -33.13 -17.33
N ALA A 126 -9.00 -33.75 -17.19
CA ALA A 126 -9.55 -34.63 -18.23
C ALA A 126 -9.94 -33.83 -19.48
N ILE A 127 -10.62 -32.69 -19.31
CA ILE A 127 -11.01 -31.79 -20.41
C ILE A 127 -9.76 -31.31 -21.15
N THR A 128 -8.71 -30.88 -20.45
CA THR A 128 -7.48 -30.44 -21.12
C THR A 128 -6.75 -31.54 -21.86
N LYS A 129 -6.74 -32.78 -21.31
CA LYS A 129 -6.11 -33.95 -21.96
C LYS A 129 -6.82 -34.39 -23.22
N SER A 130 -8.15 -34.32 -23.27
CA SER A 130 -8.93 -34.65 -24.46
C SER A 130 -8.80 -33.60 -25.58
N THR A 131 -8.52 -32.35 -25.25
CA THR A 131 -8.52 -31.22 -26.20
C THR A 131 -7.13 -30.86 -26.70
N TYR A 132 -6.11 -30.89 -25.84
CA TYR A 132 -4.76 -30.40 -26.15
C TYR A 132 -3.73 -31.54 -26.09
N THR A 133 -2.86 -31.61 -27.10
CA THR A 133 -1.77 -32.61 -27.15
C THR A 133 -0.53 -32.15 -26.39
N ASP A 134 -0.20 -30.85 -26.43
CA ASP A 134 0.97 -30.26 -25.79
C ASP A 134 0.79 -30.12 -24.26
N PRO A 135 1.68 -30.69 -23.43
CA PRO A 135 1.61 -30.59 -21.98
C PRO A 135 1.65 -29.15 -21.44
N ARG A 136 2.41 -28.26 -22.07
CA ARG A 136 2.49 -26.83 -21.68
C ARG A 136 1.16 -26.13 -21.93
N GLN A 137 0.52 -26.38 -23.05
CA GLN A 137 -0.81 -25.86 -23.35
C GLN A 137 -1.85 -26.39 -22.36
N ARG A 138 -1.81 -27.67 -21.99
CA ARG A 138 -2.70 -28.26 -20.99
C ARG A 138 -2.63 -27.52 -19.66
N GLN A 139 -1.44 -27.18 -19.20
CA GLN A 139 -1.25 -26.45 -17.94
C GLN A 139 -1.82 -25.03 -18.02
N LEU A 140 -1.53 -24.29 -19.08
CA LEU A 140 -1.99 -22.91 -19.24
C LEU A 140 -3.51 -22.83 -19.45
N PHE A 141 -4.06 -23.62 -20.36
CA PHE A 141 -5.50 -23.57 -20.68
C PHE A 141 -6.39 -24.15 -19.57
N LYS A 142 -5.87 -25.01 -18.71
CA LYS A 142 -6.61 -25.44 -17.51
C LYS A 142 -7.11 -24.26 -16.68
N ASN A 143 -6.31 -23.20 -16.58
CA ASN A 143 -6.67 -21.98 -15.85
C ASN A 143 -7.77 -21.17 -16.56
N ILE A 144 -7.79 -21.16 -17.88
CA ILE A 144 -8.85 -20.49 -18.65
C ILE A 144 -10.14 -21.32 -18.65
N ILE A 145 -10.02 -22.66 -18.66
CA ILE A 145 -11.18 -23.56 -18.56
C ILE A 145 -11.88 -23.39 -17.21
N TYR A 146 -11.15 -23.33 -16.08
CA TYR A 146 -11.83 -23.09 -14.81
C TYR A 146 -12.46 -21.67 -14.75
N LEU A 147 -11.84 -20.65 -15.36
CA LEU A 147 -12.46 -19.32 -15.49
C LEU A 147 -13.78 -19.40 -16.28
N GLY A 148 -13.81 -20.20 -17.37
CA GLY A 148 -15.03 -20.47 -18.13
C GLY A 148 -16.12 -21.12 -17.28
N ALA A 149 -15.79 -22.17 -16.51
CA ALA A 149 -16.73 -22.81 -15.59
C ALA A 149 -17.24 -21.84 -14.52
N LEU A 150 -16.36 -21.04 -13.92
CA LEU A 150 -16.75 -20.01 -12.95
C LEU A 150 -17.67 -18.96 -13.56
N SER A 151 -17.46 -18.58 -14.83
CA SER A 151 -18.34 -17.63 -15.52
C SER A 151 -19.80 -18.12 -15.61
N ALA A 152 -19.99 -19.43 -15.79
CA ALA A 152 -21.33 -20.03 -15.75
C ALA A 152 -21.90 -20.09 -14.32
N LEU A 153 -21.08 -20.47 -13.36
CA LEU A 153 -21.49 -20.59 -11.95
C LEU A 153 -21.91 -19.24 -11.34
N PHE A 154 -21.21 -18.16 -11.70
CA PHE A 154 -21.48 -16.79 -11.20
C PHE A 154 -22.43 -15.98 -12.10
N ASP A 155 -23.01 -16.56 -13.14
CA ASP A 155 -23.90 -15.87 -14.10
C ASP A 155 -23.26 -14.66 -14.80
N MET A 156 -21.95 -14.78 -15.13
CA MET A 156 -21.20 -13.71 -15.78
C MET A 156 -21.40 -13.72 -17.31
N ASP A 157 -21.42 -12.53 -17.91
CA ASP A 157 -21.49 -12.37 -19.36
C ASP A 157 -20.14 -12.78 -20.02
N PRO A 158 -20.10 -13.88 -20.81
CA PRO A 158 -18.86 -14.36 -21.42
C PRO A 158 -18.25 -13.36 -22.41
N LYS A 159 -19.07 -12.50 -23.05
CA LYS A 159 -18.60 -11.50 -24.01
C LYS A 159 -17.66 -10.48 -23.37
N LEU A 160 -17.88 -10.12 -22.10
CA LEU A 160 -16.97 -9.23 -21.38
C LEU A 160 -15.62 -9.89 -21.12
N ILE A 161 -15.60 -11.20 -20.86
CA ILE A 161 -14.36 -11.96 -20.66
C ILE A 161 -13.62 -12.11 -21.98
N GLU A 162 -14.33 -12.44 -23.06
CA GLU A 162 -13.78 -12.52 -24.43
C GLU A 162 -13.13 -11.19 -24.84
N HIS A 163 -13.80 -10.06 -24.54
CA HIS A 163 -13.26 -8.75 -24.83
C HIS A 163 -11.96 -8.48 -24.07
N LEU A 164 -11.88 -8.82 -22.78
CA LEU A 164 -10.64 -8.70 -21.99
C LEU A 164 -9.52 -9.58 -22.53
N ILE A 165 -9.85 -10.82 -22.97
CA ILE A 165 -8.88 -11.71 -23.64
C ILE A 165 -8.39 -11.07 -24.94
N SER A 166 -9.28 -10.43 -25.71
CA SER A 166 -8.91 -9.74 -26.95
C SER A 166 -8.00 -8.52 -26.71
N GLU A 167 -8.24 -7.77 -25.66
CA GLU A 167 -7.35 -6.68 -25.24
C GLU A 167 -5.95 -7.20 -24.87
N GLN A 168 -5.89 -8.29 -24.12
CA GLN A 168 -4.64 -8.89 -23.62
C GLN A 168 -3.79 -9.50 -24.74
N TYR A 169 -4.41 -10.11 -25.75
CA TYR A 169 -3.73 -10.80 -26.84
C TYR A 169 -3.83 -10.05 -28.17
N LYS A 170 -4.03 -8.74 -28.14
CA LYS A 170 -4.10 -7.89 -29.33
C LYS A 170 -2.89 -8.12 -30.25
N GLY A 171 -3.14 -8.44 -31.53
CA GLY A 171 -2.10 -8.75 -32.51
C GLY A 171 -1.52 -10.17 -32.41
N LYS A 172 -2.10 -11.06 -31.60
CA LYS A 172 -1.68 -12.46 -31.44
C LYS A 172 -2.86 -13.42 -31.66
N GLU A 173 -3.41 -13.43 -32.86
CA GLU A 173 -4.67 -14.12 -33.23
C GLU A 173 -4.75 -15.59 -32.78
N LYS A 174 -3.66 -16.35 -32.91
CA LYS A 174 -3.61 -17.75 -32.49
C LYS A 174 -3.79 -17.92 -30.98
N LEU A 175 -3.20 -17.02 -30.18
CA LEU A 175 -3.37 -17.03 -28.71
C LEU A 175 -4.78 -16.59 -28.33
N LEU A 176 -5.31 -15.57 -29.00
CA LEU A 176 -6.66 -15.08 -28.78
C LEU A 176 -7.67 -16.21 -29.02
N SER A 177 -7.68 -16.83 -30.19
CA SER A 177 -8.63 -17.91 -30.55
C SER A 177 -8.54 -19.10 -29.59
N SER A 178 -7.32 -19.49 -29.20
CA SER A 178 -7.12 -20.62 -28.26
C SER A 178 -7.63 -20.31 -26.86
N ASN A 179 -7.46 -19.10 -26.34
CA ASN A 179 -7.97 -18.72 -25.02
C ASN A 179 -9.49 -18.59 -25.01
N VAL A 180 -10.09 -18.00 -26.04
CA VAL A 180 -11.54 -17.92 -26.19
C VAL A 180 -12.15 -19.32 -26.27
N HIS A 181 -11.54 -20.23 -27.05
CA HIS A 181 -11.98 -21.63 -27.12
C HIS A 181 -11.92 -22.32 -25.74
N ALA A 182 -10.83 -22.16 -24.99
CA ALA A 182 -10.68 -22.72 -23.65
C ALA A 182 -11.72 -22.17 -22.67
N LEU A 183 -12.06 -20.88 -22.77
CA LEU A 183 -13.13 -20.26 -21.97
C LEU A 183 -14.47 -20.95 -22.20
N HIS A 184 -14.85 -21.13 -23.47
CA HIS A 184 -16.09 -21.80 -23.85
C HIS A 184 -16.13 -23.26 -23.43
N LEU A 185 -15.05 -24.02 -23.58
CA LEU A 185 -14.97 -25.40 -23.10
C LEU A 185 -15.36 -25.53 -21.63
N GLY A 186 -14.84 -24.65 -20.76
CA GLY A 186 -15.18 -24.68 -19.34
C GLY A 186 -16.60 -24.23 -19.06
N ARG A 187 -17.07 -23.20 -19.74
CA ARG A 187 -18.43 -22.67 -19.58
C ARG A 187 -19.50 -23.68 -20.02
N ASP A 188 -19.35 -24.23 -21.22
CA ASP A 188 -20.30 -25.15 -21.82
C ASP A 188 -20.39 -26.47 -21.01
N TRP A 189 -19.23 -26.97 -20.54
CA TRP A 189 -19.20 -28.13 -19.67
C TRP A 189 -19.97 -27.85 -18.36
N ALA A 190 -19.77 -26.69 -17.73
CA ALA A 190 -20.46 -26.35 -16.50
C ALA A 190 -21.98 -26.20 -16.69
N LEU A 191 -22.43 -25.56 -17.78
CA LEU A 191 -23.86 -25.42 -18.11
C LEU A 191 -24.53 -26.75 -18.38
N GLN A 192 -23.81 -27.72 -18.95
CA GLN A 192 -24.35 -29.07 -19.25
C GLN A 192 -24.38 -30.00 -18.05
N ASN A 193 -23.45 -29.86 -17.10
CA ASN A 193 -23.22 -30.85 -16.06
C ASN A 193 -23.46 -30.34 -14.63
N LEU A 194 -23.58 -29.02 -14.42
CA LEU A 194 -23.75 -28.43 -13.11
C LEU A 194 -25.04 -27.60 -13.03
N LYS A 195 -25.50 -27.37 -11.81
CA LYS A 195 -26.57 -26.40 -11.56
C LYS A 195 -26.01 -24.99 -11.62
N CYS A 196 -26.23 -24.32 -12.72
CA CYS A 196 -25.82 -22.93 -12.96
C CYS A 196 -27.06 -22.01 -13.05
N PRO A 197 -26.98 -20.79 -12.48
CA PRO A 197 -25.94 -20.31 -11.57
C PRO A 197 -26.08 -20.88 -10.15
N ILE A 198 -25.03 -20.73 -9.34
CA ILE A 198 -25.05 -21.02 -7.90
C ILE A 198 -25.67 -19.84 -7.11
N GLY A 199 -25.65 -19.92 -5.77
CA GLY A 199 -26.15 -18.83 -4.91
C GLY A 199 -25.34 -17.52 -5.04
N LEU A 200 -24.05 -17.58 -5.35
CA LEU A 200 -23.20 -16.41 -5.58
C LEU A 200 -23.32 -15.96 -7.04
N ARG A 201 -23.64 -14.68 -7.27
CA ARG A 201 -23.89 -14.15 -8.62
C ARG A 201 -23.26 -12.78 -8.82
N VAL A 202 -22.83 -12.54 -10.07
CA VAL A 202 -22.39 -11.23 -10.55
C VAL A 202 -23.48 -10.68 -11.47
N LYS A 203 -24.09 -9.58 -11.07
CA LYS A 203 -25.05 -8.85 -11.91
C LYS A 203 -24.42 -7.51 -12.35
N LYS A 204 -24.78 -7.08 -13.55
CA LYS A 204 -24.36 -5.78 -14.05
C LYS A 204 -24.81 -4.67 -13.08
N ALA A 205 -23.90 -3.77 -12.76
CA ALA A 205 -24.10 -2.60 -11.93
C ALA A 205 -23.38 -1.39 -12.55
N ASP A 206 -23.54 -0.22 -11.98
CA ASP A 206 -22.81 0.98 -12.34
C ASP A 206 -22.22 1.60 -11.06
N LYS A 207 -21.36 0.81 -10.39
CA LYS A 207 -20.75 1.18 -9.10
C LYS A 207 -19.26 1.44 -9.20
N VAL A 208 -18.66 1.24 -10.37
CA VAL A 208 -17.25 1.56 -10.62
C VAL A 208 -17.06 3.05 -10.92
N GLY A 209 -17.96 3.66 -11.69
CA GLY A 209 -17.88 5.05 -12.09
C GLY A 209 -16.62 5.34 -12.92
N ASP A 210 -16.01 6.50 -12.69
CA ASP A 210 -14.76 6.94 -13.35
C ASP A 210 -13.48 6.43 -12.70
N ARG A 211 -13.60 5.59 -11.66
CA ARG A 211 -12.44 5.05 -10.94
C ARG A 211 -11.53 4.23 -11.84
N ILE A 212 -10.24 4.34 -11.58
CA ILE A 212 -9.19 3.58 -12.24
C ILE A 212 -8.74 2.39 -11.39
N PHE A 213 -8.12 1.40 -12.04
CA PHE A 213 -7.65 0.17 -11.40
C PHE A 213 -6.13 0.05 -11.60
N ILE A 214 -5.36 0.31 -10.54
CA ILE A 214 -3.90 0.46 -10.59
C ILE A 214 -3.24 -0.05 -9.30
N GLU A 215 -2.00 -0.48 -9.37
CA GLU A 215 -1.16 -0.81 -8.20
C GLU A 215 -0.58 0.46 -7.55
N GLY A 216 -0.44 0.44 -6.22
CA GLY A 216 0.11 1.57 -5.49
C GLY A 216 1.55 1.91 -5.87
N ASN A 217 2.40 0.91 -6.11
CA ASN A 217 3.77 1.14 -6.56
C ASN A 217 3.83 1.86 -7.92
N SER A 218 2.97 1.47 -8.86
CA SER A 218 2.89 2.15 -10.16
C SER A 218 2.35 3.58 -10.04
N ALA A 219 1.38 3.80 -9.16
CA ALA A 219 0.84 5.13 -8.88
C ALA A 219 1.85 6.04 -8.19
N ALA A 220 2.56 5.54 -7.17
CA ALA A 220 3.64 6.28 -6.50
C ALA A 220 4.78 6.64 -7.47
N ALA A 221 5.18 5.71 -8.34
CA ALA A 221 6.18 5.95 -9.37
C ALA A 221 5.76 7.06 -10.35
N LEU A 222 4.49 7.06 -10.79
CA LEU A 222 3.96 8.14 -11.61
C LEU A 222 3.89 9.45 -10.83
N GLY A 223 3.54 9.40 -9.55
CA GLY A 223 3.58 10.54 -8.63
C GLY A 223 4.98 11.13 -8.47
N ALA A 224 6.02 10.28 -8.45
CA ALA A 224 7.41 10.74 -8.45
C ALA A 224 7.76 11.50 -9.75
N VAL A 225 7.35 10.99 -10.92
CA VAL A 225 7.52 11.72 -12.19
C VAL A 225 6.78 13.05 -12.13
N TYR A 226 5.56 13.06 -11.65
CA TYR A 226 4.73 14.27 -11.49
C TYR A 226 5.33 15.25 -10.46
N GLY A 227 5.97 14.73 -9.41
CA GLY A 227 6.69 15.51 -8.38
C GLY A 227 8.02 16.09 -8.85
N GLY A 228 8.44 15.82 -10.08
CA GLY A 228 9.68 16.37 -10.64
C GLY A 228 10.90 15.46 -10.47
N ALA A 229 10.74 14.21 -10.05
CA ALA A 229 11.85 13.27 -9.95
C ALA A 229 12.53 13.03 -11.29
N THR A 230 13.86 13.10 -11.28
CA THR A 230 14.72 12.81 -12.43
C THR A 230 15.69 11.66 -12.16
N VAL A 231 15.97 11.36 -10.89
CA VAL A 231 16.92 10.31 -10.47
C VAL A 231 16.24 9.30 -9.56
N CYS A 232 16.30 8.03 -9.95
CA CYS A 232 15.96 6.90 -9.09
C CYS A 232 17.23 6.07 -8.86
N ALA A 233 17.75 6.03 -7.64
CA ALA A 233 18.83 5.12 -7.27
C ALA A 233 18.29 4.11 -6.27
N TRP A 234 18.43 2.81 -6.56
CA TRP A 234 17.75 1.77 -5.84
C TRP A 234 18.51 0.44 -5.83
N TYR A 235 18.16 -0.44 -4.91
CA TYR A 235 18.62 -1.82 -4.88
C TYR A 235 17.42 -2.78 -4.86
N PRO A 236 17.44 -3.89 -5.62
CA PRO A 236 16.30 -4.79 -5.75
C PRO A 236 15.91 -5.43 -4.42
N ILE A 237 14.70 -5.13 -3.95
CA ILE A 237 14.10 -5.74 -2.76
C ILE A 237 12.58 -5.82 -2.91
N THR A 238 12.00 -7.00 -2.62
CA THR A 238 10.55 -7.14 -2.52
C THR A 238 10.03 -6.43 -1.27
N PRO A 239 8.94 -5.62 -1.36
CA PRO A 239 8.03 -5.43 -2.50
C PRO A 239 8.26 -4.15 -3.31
N SER A 240 9.40 -3.44 -3.14
CA SER A 240 9.63 -2.12 -3.74
C SER A 240 10.13 -2.14 -5.19
N SER A 241 10.67 -3.26 -5.69
CA SER A 241 11.28 -3.35 -7.03
C SER A 241 10.33 -2.90 -8.14
N SER A 242 9.05 -3.27 -8.07
CA SER A 242 8.06 -2.88 -9.07
C SER A 242 7.81 -1.37 -9.13
N LEU A 243 8.10 -0.63 -8.04
CA LEU A 243 8.03 0.84 -8.05
C LEU A 243 9.14 1.44 -8.93
N ALA A 244 10.38 0.97 -8.78
CA ALA A 244 11.50 1.42 -9.62
C ALA A 244 11.31 1.05 -11.10
N ASP A 245 10.81 -0.17 -11.37
CA ASP A 245 10.47 -0.62 -12.73
C ASP A 245 9.36 0.24 -13.35
N ALA A 246 8.33 0.58 -12.58
CA ALA A 246 7.25 1.44 -13.02
C ALA A 246 7.77 2.87 -13.30
N PHE A 247 8.63 3.42 -12.45
CA PHE A 247 9.26 4.72 -12.69
C PHE A 247 10.05 4.73 -14.00
N ALA A 248 10.85 3.68 -14.25
CA ALA A 248 11.56 3.51 -15.52
C ALA A 248 10.61 3.50 -16.73
N SER A 249 9.49 2.79 -16.60
CA SER A 249 8.47 2.70 -17.66
C SER A 249 7.79 4.04 -17.91
N HIS A 250 7.45 4.79 -16.87
CA HIS A 250 6.85 6.12 -16.97
C HIS A 250 7.84 7.13 -17.56
N CYS A 251 9.10 7.14 -17.12
CA CYS A 251 10.13 8.03 -17.64
C CYS A 251 10.40 7.83 -19.14
N LYS A 252 10.40 6.58 -19.63
CA LYS A 252 10.50 6.29 -21.06
C LYS A 252 9.43 6.98 -21.91
N LYS A 253 8.26 7.23 -21.35
CA LYS A 253 7.13 7.88 -22.04
C LYS A 253 7.11 9.39 -21.85
N LEU A 254 7.52 9.88 -20.69
CA LEU A 254 7.25 11.24 -20.25
C LEU A 254 8.51 12.12 -20.09
N ARG A 255 9.72 11.53 -20.02
CA ARG A 255 10.96 12.23 -19.68
C ARG A 255 12.03 12.12 -20.78
N HIS A 256 11.62 12.24 -22.04
CA HIS A 256 12.53 12.40 -23.17
C HIS A 256 12.39 13.80 -23.76
N ASP A 257 13.52 14.35 -24.22
CA ASP A 257 13.50 15.60 -24.99
C ASP A 257 12.81 15.34 -26.34
N PRO A 258 11.71 16.04 -26.65
CA PRO A 258 10.95 15.75 -27.88
C PRO A 258 11.71 16.08 -29.17
N LYS A 259 12.76 16.90 -29.09
CA LYS A 259 13.56 17.31 -30.25
C LYS A 259 14.78 16.41 -30.47
N THR A 260 15.46 16.06 -29.39
CA THR A 260 16.73 15.31 -29.46
C THR A 260 16.55 13.81 -29.16
N GLY A 261 15.43 13.40 -28.54
CA GLY A 261 15.20 12.05 -28.03
C GLY A 261 16.04 11.70 -26.81
N GLN A 262 16.78 12.66 -26.26
CA GLN A 262 17.66 12.44 -25.12
C GLN A 262 16.84 12.20 -23.84
N ALA A 263 17.23 11.21 -23.05
CA ALA A 263 16.64 10.95 -21.75
C ALA A 263 16.99 12.08 -20.75
N LYS A 264 15.97 12.61 -20.07
CA LYS A 264 16.08 13.59 -18.97
C LYS A 264 15.84 12.92 -17.63
N TYR A 265 16.40 11.75 -17.42
CA TYR A 265 16.32 10.99 -16.18
C TYR A 265 17.47 10.00 -16.09
N ALA A 266 17.79 9.59 -14.88
CA ALA A 266 18.74 8.53 -14.59
C ALA A 266 18.12 7.48 -13.66
N ILE A 267 18.37 6.20 -13.96
CA ILE A 267 17.97 5.09 -13.10
C ILE A 267 19.23 4.29 -12.83
N VAL A 268 19.62 4.24 -11.56
CA VAL A 268 20.87 3.62 -11.13
C VAL A 268 20.55 2.50 -10.15
N GLN A 269 20.91 1.27 -10.50
CA GLN A 269 20.94 0.19 -9.53
C GLN A 269 22.25 0.29 -8.74
N GLY A 270 22.15 0.57 -7.44
CA GLY A 270 23.28 0.58 -6.55
C GLY A 270 23.81 -0.84 -6.29
N GLU A 271 24.99 -0.94 -5.66
CA GLU A 271 25.53 -2.23 -5.21
C GLU A 271 24.74 -2.75 -3.99
N ASP A 272 24.23 -1.81 -3.19
CA ASP A 272 23.36 -2.03 -2.03
C ASP A 272 22.48 -0.80 -1.77
N GLU A 273 21.70 -0.85 -0.70
CA GLU A 273 20.84 0.27 -0.28
C GLU A 273 21.66 1.47 0.24
N LEU A 274 22.82 1.22 0.85
CA LEU A 274 23.70 2.30 1.33
C LEU A 274 24.25 3.11 0.15
N ALA A 275 24.75 2.44 -0.89
CA ALA A 275 25.18 3.11 -2.12
C ALA A 275 24.02 3.88 -2.78
N SER A 276 22.82 3.29 -2.79
CA SER A 276 21.64 3.89 -3.41
C SER A 276 21.25 5.22 -2.73
N ILE A 277 21.17 5.27 -1.41
CA ILE A 277 20.85 6.52 -0.70
C ILE A 277 21.98 7.55 -0.84
N GLY A 278 23.23 7.12 -0.89
CA GLY A 278 24.38 8.02 -1.16
C GLY A 278 24.26 8.71 -2.52
N ILE A 279 23.84 7.98 -3.57
CA ILE A 279 23.58 8.54 -4.91
C ILE A 279 22.41 9.53 -4.86
N VAL A 280 21.32 9.21 -4.13
CA VAL A 280 20.17 10.13 -3.96
C VAL A 280 20.62 11.44 -3.32
N ILE A 281 21.38 11.38 -2.23
CA ILE A 281 21.88 12.56 -1.52
C ILE A 281 22.78 13.41 -2.44
N GLY A 282 23.70 12.76 -3.18
CA GLY A 282 24.59 13.45 -4.12
C GLY A 282 23.84 14.12 -5.28
N ALA A 283 22.82 13.47 -5.82
CA ALA A 283 21.98 14.05 -6.88
C ALA A 283 21.15 15.24 -6.36
N SER A 284 20.53 15.09 -5.19
CA SER A 284 19.74 16.15 -4.57
C SER A 284 20.61 17.34 -4.13
N TRP A 285 21.86 17.10 -3.72
CA TRP A 285 22.84 18.14 -3.44
C TRP A 285 23.06 19.06 -4.66
N ASN A 286 23.05 18.50 -5.86
CA ASN A 286 23.19 19.23 -7.12
C ASN A 286 21.87 19.79 -7.65
N GLY A 287 20.77 19.64 -6.92
CA GLY A 287 19.47 20.21 -7.27
C GLY A 287 18.55 19.30 -8.07
N GLU A 288 18.88 18.01 -8.21
CA GLU A 288 18.00 17.04 -8.88
C GLU A 288 16.94 16.50 -7.93
N GLY A 289 15.75 16.23 -8.45
CA GLY A 289 14.73 15.49 -7.73
C GLY A 289 15.12 14.01 -7.69
N ALA A 290 15.57 13.52 -6.53
CA ALA A 290 16.08 12.15 -6.42
C ALA A 290 15.39 11.36 -5.31
N PHE A 291 15.23 10.05 -5.55
CA PHE A 291 14.64 9.14 -4.57
C PHE A 291 15.22 7.73 -4.64
N THR A 292 14.98 6.98 -3.57
CA THR A 292 15.18 5.53 -3.53
C THR A 292 13.89 4.82 -3.12
N ALA A 293 13.69 3.60 -3.62
CA ALA A 293 12.60 2.71 -3.21
C ALA A 293 13.18 1.48 -2.51
N THR A 294 12.67 1.17 -1.32
CA THR A 294 13.20 0.09 -0.49
C THR A 294 12.12 -0.53 0.42
N SER A 295 12.54 -1.35 1.37
CA SER A 295 11.73 -1.94 2.43
C SER A 295 12.51 -1.91 3.75
N GLY A 296 11.92 -2.35 4.85
CA GLY A 296 12.50 -2.29 6.19
C GLY A 296 13.99 -2.68 6.30
N PRO A 297 14.44 -3.79 5.71
CA PRO A 297 15.87 -4.15 5.74
C PRO A 297 16.79 -3.07 5.14
N GLY A 298 16.38 -2.45 4.03
CA GLY A 298 17.15 -1.38 3.42
C GLY A 298 17.14 -0.09 4.24
N ILE A 299 16.03 0.22 4.94
CA ILE A 299 16.01 1.34 5.90
C ILE A 299 17.10 1.16 6.96
N SER A 300 17.22 -0.05 7.50
CA SER A 300 18.28 -0.36 8.50
C SER A 300 19.68 -0.11 7.97
N LEU A 301 19.96 -0.44 6.71
CA LEU A 301 21.27 -0.21 6.07
C LEU A 301 21.52 1.27 5.75
N MET A 302 20.47 2.05 5.46
CA MET A 302 20.56 3.46 5.06
C MET A 302 20.78 4.42 6.23
N THR A 303 20.65 3.98 7.48
CA THR A 303 20.54 4.84 8.67
C THR A 303 21.64 5.89 8.79
N GLU A 304 22.89 5.55 8.48
CA GLU A 304 24.02 6.51 8.53
C GLU A 304 23.84 7.67 7.54
N PHE A 305 23.52 7.37 6.28
CA PHE A 305 23.29 8.40 5.27
C PHE A 305 21.99 9.19 5.51
N ILE A 306 20.98 8.57 6.10
CA ILE A 306 19.76 9.29 6.54
C ILE A 306 20.15 10.35 7.59
N GLY A 307 21.01 10.02 8.54
CA GLY A 307 21.57 10.96 9.52
C GLY A 307 22.38 12.07 8.89
N LEU A 308 23.21 11.76 7.89
CA LEU A 308 23.94 12.75 7.11
C LEU A 308 22.96 13.71 6.40
N SER A 309 21.97 13.20 5.70
CA SER A 309 20.96 14.00 5.01
C SER A 309 20.19 14.91 5.97
N TYR A 310 19.78 14.39 7.13
CA TYR A 310 19.10 15.15 8.18
C TYR A 310 19.97 16.29 8.72
N PHE A 311 21.20 15.98 9.13
CA PHE A 311 22.08 16.96 9.78
C PHE A 311 22.68 17.95 8.80
N ALA A 312 23.08 17.54 7.60
CA ALA A 312 23.57 18.43 6.54
C ALA A 312 22.44 19.16 5.80
N GLU A 313 21.19 18.79 6.05
CA GLU A 313 19.98 19.39 5.47
C GLU A 313 19.95 19.28 3.94
N ILE A 314 20.11 18.07 3.46
CA ILE A 314 20.01 17.72 2.05
C ILE A 314 18.66 17.02 1.81
N PRO A 315 17.85 17.46 0.83
CA PRO A 315 16.62 16.78 0.48
C PRO A 315 16.84 15.32 0.10
N ALA A 316 15.97 14.43 0.54
CA ALA A 316 15.93 13.07 0.04
C ALA A 316 14.52 12.50 0.18
N VAL A 317 14.06 11.72 -0.80
CA VAL A 317 12.80 11.00 -0.71
C VAL A 317 13.08 9.49 -0.64
N ILE A 318 12.52 8.83 0.36
CA ILE A 318 12.62 7.38 0.54
C ILE A 318 11.22 6.78 0.50
N MET A 319 10.96 5.95 -0.49
CA MET A 319 9.69 5.23 -0.61
C MET A 319 9.85 3.86 0.03
N ASN A 320 9.35 3.74 1.27
CA ASN A 320 9.40 2.50 2.03
C ASN A 320 8.14 1.67 1.76
N VAL A 321 8.28 0.59 1.00
CA VAL A 321 7.22 -0.40 0.81
C VAL A 321 7.40 -1.49 1.86
N GLN A 322 6.70 -1.34 2.99
CA GLN A 322 6.88 -2.17 4.17
C GLN A 322 6.45 -3.62 3.95
N ARG A 323 7.14 -4.52 4.61
CA ARG A 323 6.84 -5.95 4.66
C ARG A 323 7.00 -6.49 6.07
N ALA A 324 6.51 -7.72 6.32
CA ALA A 324 6.63 -8.32 7.64
C ALA A 324 8.09 -8.58 8.02
N GLY A 325 8.54 -7.92 9.11
CA GLY A 325 9.84 -8.09 9.76
C GLY A 325 9.75 -8.97 11.01
N PRO A 326 10.80 -9.01 11.87
CA PRO A 326 12.11 -8.37 11.70
C PRO A 326 13.06 -9.13 10.76
N SER A 327 14.20 -8.52 10.42
CA SER A 327 15.21 -9.02 9.47
C SER A 327 14.60 -9.26 8.08
N THR A 328 14.94 -10.36 7.42
CA THR A 328 14.31 -10.78 6.15
C THR A 328 12.80 -11.02 6.33
N GLY A 329 12.39 -11.51 7.49
CA GLY A 329 11.00 -11.73 7.88
C GLY A 329 10.21 -12.58 6.88
N MET A 330 9.07 -12.05 6.47
CA MET A 330 8.25 -12.62 5.41
C MET A 330 8.18 -11.65 4.22
N PRO A 331 9.08 -11.74 3.23
CA PRO A 331 9.23 -10.72 2.16
C PRO A 331 7.97 -10.45 1.33
N THR A 332 7.04 -11.40 1.30
CA THR A 332 5.81 -11.35 0.53
C THR A 332 4.55 -11.28 1.41
N ARG A 333 4.70 -10.70 2.60
CA ARG A 333 3.60 -10.46 3.55
C ARG A 333 3.59 -9.00 3.98
N THR A 334 2.38 -8.44 4.11
CA THR A 334 2.22 -7.04 4.50
C THR A 334 2.36 -6.84 6.01
N GLN A 335 2.88 -5.71 6.39
CA GLN A 335 2.92 -5.22 7.77
C GLN A 335 3.19 -3.70 7.77
N GLN A 336 2.81 -3.00 8.85
CA GLN A 336 3.11 -1.58 9.09
C GLN A 336 4.11 -1.47 10.25
N CYS A 337 5.32 -2.03 10.08
CA CYS A 337 6.24 -2.28 11.19
C CYS A 337 7.49 -1.40 11.21
N ASP A 338 7.61 -0.42 10.32
CA ASP A 338 8.80 0.42 10.20
C ASP A 338 8.57 1.87 10.67
N ILE A 339 7.46 2.14 11.39
CA ILE A 339 7.05 3.51 11.75
C ILE A 339 8.06 4.17 12.67
N ILE A 340 8.38 3.53 13.80
CA ILE A 340 9.34 4.05 14.76
C ILE A 340 10.75 4.10 14.15
N ALA A 341 11.12 3.06 13.39
CA ALA A 341 12.41 2.99 12.72
C ALA A 341 12.61 4.13 11.71
N CYS A 342 11.55 4.53 10.98
CA CYS A 342 11.61 5.65 10.06
C CYS A 342 11.49 7.01 10.77
N ALA A 343 10.61 7.13 11.77
CA ALA A 343 10.39 8.39 12.49
C ALA A 343 11.65 8.91 13.18
N TYR A 344 12.49 8.00 13.68
CA TYR A 344 13.73 8.29 14.41
C TYR A 344 14.96 7.65 13.77
N ALA A 345 14.95 7.49 12.44
CA ALA A 345 16.06 6.85 11.73
C ALA A 345 17.40 7.56 11.97
N SER A 346 18.48 6.77 12.07
CA SER A 346 19.84 7.18 12.42
C SER A 346 20.11 7.16 13.93
N HIS A 347 21.35 7.52 14.28
CA HIS A 347 21.77 7.69 15.68
C HIS A 347 21.67 9.17 16.07
N GLY A 348 21.62 9.46 17.37
CA GLY A 348 21.46 10.82 17.90
C GLY A 348 20.00 11.28 17.87
N ASP A 349 19.82 12.59 17.98
CA ASP A 349 18.51 13.22 18.12
C ASP A 349 17.95 13.60 16.73
N THR A 350 17.30 12.64 16.07
CA THR A 350 16.72 12.82 14.74
C THR A 350 15.20 12.67 14.75
N LYS A 351 14.52 13.40 13.86
CA LYS A 351 13.09 13.24 13.58
C LYS A 351 12.85 13.41 12.08
N HIS A 352 12.06 12.51 11.49
CA HIS A 352 11.78 12.52 10.06
C HIS A 352 10.29 12.59 9.78
N VAL A 353 9.95 13.16 8.61
CA VAL A 353 8.58 13.27 8.14
C VAL A 353 8.16 11.95 7.48
N LEU A 354 7.00 11.42 7.90
CA LEU A 354 6.38 10.24 7.34
C LEU A 354 5.05 10.60 6.68
N LEU A 355 4.78 10.09 5.48
CA LEU A 355 3.52 10.24 4.76
C LEU A 355 2.86 8.87 4.63
N PHE A 356 1.58 8.76 5.00
CA PHE A 356 0.82 7.50 5.06
C PHE A 356 -0.34 7.49 4.05
N PRO A 357 -0.12 7.15 2.77
CA PRO A 357 -1.22 7.00 1.82
C PRO A 357 -2.07 5.77 2.14
N GLU A 358 -3.38 5.84 1.83
CA GLU A 358 -4.29 4.72 2.04
C GLU A 358 -4.57 3.91 0.77
N ASP A 359 -4.40 4.52 -0.40
CA ASP A 359 -4.73 3.96 -1.70
C ASP A 359 -3.76 4.42 -2.80
N PRO A 360 -3.87 3.89 -4.02
CA PRO A 360 -3.00 4.32 -5.12
C PRO A 360 -3.12 5.81 -5.48
N ALA A 361 -4.29 6.44 -5.30
CA ALA A 361 -4.44 7.86 -5.62
C ALA A 361 -3.68 8.73 -4.62
N GLU A 362 -3.74 8.42 -3.32
CA GLU A 362 -2.90 9.10 -2.34
C GLU A 362 -1.42 8.72 -2.49
N ALA A 363 -1.10 7.50 -2.91
CA ALA A 363 0.30 7.13 -3.21
C ALA A 363 0.88 8.01 -4.32
N PHE A 364 0.11 8.31 -5.36
CA PHE A 364 0.48 9.27 -6.41
C PHE A 364 0.65 10.71 -5.84
N GLU A 365 -0.34 11.20 -5.11
CA GLU A 365 -0.33 12.57 -4.58
C GLU A 365 0.77 12.78 -3.55
N PHE A 366 0.94 11.82 -2.63
CA PHE A 366 1.94 11.93 -1.58
C PHE A 366 3.36 11.70 -2.08
N ALA A 367 3.54 10.92 -3.16
CA ALA A 367 4.84 10.87 -3.82
C ALA A 367 5.23 12.26 -4.34
N ALA A 368 4.34 12.96 -5.04
CA ALA A 368 4.61 14.33 -5.49
C ALA A 368 4.82 15.31 -4.31
N THR A 369 3.99 15.21 -3.28
CA THR A 369 4.10 16.02 -2.05
C THR A 369 5.42 15.76 -1.33
N ALA A 370 5.93 14.53 -1.33
CA ALA A 370 7.19 14.18 -0.70
C ALA A 370 8.38 14.95 -1.31
N PHE A 371 8.39 15.16 -2.62
CA PHE A 371 9.43 15.98 -3.26
C PHE A 371 9.35 17.45 -2.87
N ASP A 372 8.14 18.05 -2.89
CA ASP A 372 7.96 19.44 -2.46
C ASP A 372 8.36 19.63 -0.99
N LEU A 373 7.95 18.71 -0.11
CA LEU A 373 8.31 18.76 1.31
C LEU A 373 9.82 18.57 1.54
N ALA A 374 10.45 17.64 0.82
CA ALA A 374 11.88 17.40 0.92
C ALA A 374 12.69 18.67 0.54
N GLU A 375 12.29 19.33 -0.54
CA GLU A 375 12.91 20.57 -1.01
C GLU A 375 12.65 21.74 -0.06
N ARG A 376 11.40 21.93 0.39
CA ARG A 376 11.00 23.00 1.31
C ARG A 376 11.67 22.86 2.68
N LEU A 377 11.63 21.66 3.25
CA LEU A 377 12.18 21.37 4.58
C LEU A 377 13.67 21.04 4.55
N GLN A 378 14.24 20.77 3.37
CA GLN A 378 15.65 20.37 3.21
C GLN A 378 15.99 19.19 4.15
N THR A 379 15.28 18.10 4.01
CA THR A 379 15.41 16.92 4.87
C THR A 379 14.88 15.66 4.19
N VAL A 380 15.02 14.52 4.86
CA VAL A 380 14.46 13.24 4.43
C VAL A 380 12.95 13.23 4.62
N ILE A 381 12.23 12.78 3.59
CA ILE A 381 10.79 12.48 3.64
C ILE A 381 10.57 11.01 3.32
N PHE A 382 9.84 10.30 4.17
CA PHE A 382 9.46 8.92 3.94
C PHE A 382 8.03 8.84 3.37
N LEU A 383 7.86 8.17 2.24
CA LEU A 383 6.56 7.71 1.77
C LEU A 383 6.35 6.28 2.27
N MET A 384 5.45 6.11 3.23
CA MET A 384 5.21 4.85 3.94
C MET A 384 4.10 4.05 3.26
N LEU A 385 4.47 3.28 2.25
CA LEU A 385 3.63 2.24 1.66
C LEU A 385 3.78 0.93 2.43
N ASP A 386 3.00 -0.06 2.05
CA ASP A 386 3.23 -1.46 2.41
C ASP A 386 2.90 -2.37 1.22
N LEU A 387 3.16 -3.66 1.35
CA LEU A 387 2.92 -4.64 0.28
C LEU A 387 1.45 -4.64 -0.17
N ASP A 388 0.49 -4.47 0.74
CA ASP A 388 -0.94 -4.54 0.39
C ASP A 388 -1.38 -3.37 -0.50
N ILE A 389 -0.87 -2.15 -0.27
CA ILE A 389 -1.08 -1.01 -1.17
C ILE A 389 -0.20 -1.14 -2.41
N GLY A 390 1.08 -1.46 -2.23
CA GLY A 390 2.10 -1.39 -3.27
C GLY A 390 1.89 -2.37 -4.41
N MET A 391 1.57 -3.63 -4.11
CA MET A 391 1.59 -4.74 -5.08
C MET A 391 0.21 -5.29 -5.46
N ASN A 392 -0.88 -4.71 -4.98
CA ASN A 392 -2.22 -5.13 -5.36
C ASN A 392 -2.90 -4.05 -6.19
N HIS A 393 -3.58 -4.47 -7.26
CA HIS A 393 -4.46 -3.57 -7.99
C HIS A 393 -5.64 -3.15 -7.13
N ARG A 394 -5.93 -1.87 -7.09
CA ARG A 394 -7.07 -1.30 -6.36
C ARG A 394 -7.81 -0.28 -7.20
N LEU A 395 -9.11 -0.20 -6.97
CA LEU A 395 -9.90 0.91 -7.45
C LEU A 395 -9.59 2.16 -6.63
N CYS A 396 -9.30 3.25 -7.32
CA CYS A 396 -9.14 4.56 -6.71
C CYS A 396 -9.70 5.64 -7.64
N ARG A 397 -9.85 6.85 -7.12
CA ARG A 397 -10.18 8.02 -7.95
C ARG A 397 -9.13 8.23 -9.03
N PRO A 398 -9.48 8.86 -10.17
CA PRO A 398 -8.52 9.19 -11.21
C PRO A 398 -7.35 10.02 -10.66
N LEU A 399 -6.16 9.74 -11.15
CA LEU A 399 -4.96 10.51 -10.80
C LEU A 399 -5.04 11.89 -11.46
N ARG A 400 -4.92 12.93 -10.66
CA ARG A 400 -4.98 14.31 -11.15
C ARG A 400 -3.60 14.75 -11.61
N TRP A 401 -3.45 14.97 -12.90
CA TRP A 401 -2.25 15.52 -13.50
C TRP A 401 -2.53 16.95 -14.00
N ASP A 402 -1.77 17.89 -13.49
CA ASP A 402 -1.83 19.30 -13.90
C ASP A 402 -0.47 19.71 -14.49
N ASP A 403 -0.46 19.99 -15.79
CA ASP A 403 0.77 20.41 -16.49
C ASP A 403 1.27 21.79 -16.05
N ALA A 404 0.41 22.60 -15.42
CA ALA A 404 0.76 23.91 -14.89
C ALA A 404 1.37 23.86 -13.48
N ARG A 405 1.49 22.66 -12.88
CA ARG A 405 2.06 22.50 -11.54
C ARG A 405 3.46 23.10 -11.46
N GLN A 406 3.67 23.96 -10.48
CA GLN A 406 4.98 24.49 -10.14
C GLN A 406 5.61 23.63 -9.04
N TYR A 407 6.88 23.30 -9.19
CA TYR A 407 7.64 22.61 -8.15
C TYR A 407 8.07 23.59 -7.08
N ASP A 408 7.78 23.28 -5.82
CA ASP A 408 8.22 24.10 -4.69
C ASP A 408 9.64 23.68 -4.29
N ARG A 409 10.61 24.48 -4.71
CA ARG A 409 12.03 24.25 -4.42
C ARG A 409 12.47 24.79 -3.05
N GLY A 410 11.53 25.35 -2.28
CA GLY A 410 11.82 25.96 -0.98
C GLY A 410 12.69 27.21 -1.07
N LYS A 411 13.44 27.49 -0.01
CA LYS A 411 14.28 28.70 0.11
C LYS A 411 15.60 28.56 -0.64
N ILE A 412 15.64 29.09 -1.87
CA ILE A 412 16.85 29.13 -2.70
C ILE A 412 17.37 30.57 -2.76
N MET A 413 18.65 30.77 -2.45
CA MET A 413 19.35 32.01 -2.64
C MET A 413 19.84 32.10 -4.10
N THR A 414 19.39 33.09 -4.85
CA THR A 414 19.78 33.27 -6.26
C THR A 414 21.03 34.14 -6.37
N ALA A 415 21.64 34.18 -7.57
CA ALA A 415 22.78 35.03 -7.85
C ALA A 415 22.44 36.53 -7.61
N GLU A 416 21.26 36.96 -8.06
CA GLU A 416 20.78 38.34 -7.90
C GLU A 416 20.65 38.73 -6.41
N MET A 417 20.07 37.82 -5.58
CA MET A 417 19.97 38.04 -4.13
C MET A 417 21.36 38.21 -3.48
N LEU A 418 22.35 37.44 -3.94
CA LEU A 418 23.73 37.54 -3.46
C LEU A 418 24.38 38.85 -3.90
N ASP A 419 24.13 39.33 -5.12
CA ASP A 419 24.62 40.60 -5.66
C ASP A 419 23.99 41.81 -4.97
N GLU A 420 22.72 41.71 -4.56
CA GLU A 420 22.05 42.70 -3.72
C GLU A 420 22.65 42.79 -2.30
N GLY A 421 23.55 41.88 -1.94
CA GLY A 421 24.22 41.85 -0.65
C GLY A 421 23.43 41.22 0.47
N ARG A 422 22.45 40.36 0.16
CA ARG A 422 21.74 39.56 1.18
C ARG A 422 22.71 38.67 1.94
N ASP A 423 22.57 38.66 3.26
CA ASP A 423 23.39 37.80 4.12
C ASP A 423 23.06 36.34 3.85
N PHE A 424 24.07 35.54 3.53
CA PHE A 424 23.95 34.13 3.28
C PHE A 424 24.71 33.31 4.30
N GLY A 425 23.95 32.60 5.15
CA GLY A 425 24.45 31.53 5.99
C GLY A 425 23.69 30.26 5.69
N ARG A 426 24.40 29.21 5.29
CA ARG A 426 23.74 27.94 4.89
C ARG A 426 22.82 27.37 5.97
N TYR A 427 23.08 27.71 7.24
CA TYR A 427 22.30 27.25 8.39
C TYR A 427 21.70 28.41 9.19
N LEU A 428 21.62 29.59 8.58
CA LEU A 428 21.05 30.79 9.17
C LEU A 428 19.52 30.75 9.04
N ASP A 429 18.83 30.76 10.17
CA ASP A 429 17.37 30.88 10.25
C ASP A 429 16.96 32.33 10.16
N VAL A 430 16.54 32.79 9.00
CA VAL A 430 16.21 34.21 8.75
C VAL A 430 14.79 34.52 9.20
N ASP A 431 13.87 33.58 9.01
CA ASP A 431 12.42 33.79 9.18
C ASP A 431 11.88 33.22 10.50
N GLY A 432 12.70 32.51 11.29
CA GLY A 432 12.33 31.91 12.56
C GLY A 432 11.56 30.59 12.44
N ASP A 433 11.47 30.03 11.24
CA ASP A 433 10.80 28.75 10.95
C ASP A 433 11.74 27.53 10.97
N GLY A 434 13.01 27.76 11.28
CA GLY A 434 14.05 26.73 11.32
C GLY A 434 14.62 26.33 9.96
N ILE A 435 14.11 26.88 8.85
CA ILE A 435 14.48 26.50 7.48
C ILE A 435 15.45 27.55 6.90
N PRO A 436 16.72 27.21 6.63
CA PRO A 436 17.68 28.14 6.07
C PRO A 436 17.55 28.25 4.55
N TYR A 437 18.13 29.32 3.99
CA TYR A 437 18.38 29.41 2.55
C TYR A 437 19.52 28.49 2.12
N ARG A 438 19.48 28.01 0.89
CA ARG A 438 20.55 27.22 0.26
C ARG A 438 20.86 27.76 -1.14
N THR A 439 22.07 27.51 -1.57
CA THR A 439 22.51 27.69 -2.97
C THR A 439 22.75 26.31 -3.58
N TYR A 440 22.77 26.23 -4.89
CA TYR A 440 23.27 25.08 -5.62
C TYR A 440 24.72 25.33 -6.11
N PRO A 441 25.48 24.27 -6.40
CA PRO A 441 26.77 24.42 -7.08
C PRO A 441 26.62 25.26 -8.35
N GLY A 442 27.44 26.27 -8.52
CA GLY A 442 27.40 27.17 -9.68
C GLY A 442 26.38 28.32 -9.60
N THR A 443 25.69 28.51 -8.47
CA THR A 443 24.75 29.64 -8.31
C THR A 443 25.41 30.99 -8.54
N HIS A 444 26.67 31.19 -8.06
CA HIS A 444 27.41 32.44 -8.21
C HIS A 444 28.92 32.18 -8.25
N GLU A 445 29.69 32.99 -9.00
CA GLU A 445 31.12 32.75 -9.22
C GLU A 445 31.98 32.87 -7.94
N THR A 446 31.63 33.77 -7.03
CA THR A 446 32.46 34.11 -5.84
C THR A 446 31.70 34.11 -4.52
N ARG A 447 30.38 34.03 -4.54
CA ARG A 447 29.52 34.11 -3.34
C ARG A 447 28.61 32.86 -3.23
N GLY A 448 28.06 32.66 -2.03
CA GLY A 448 27.08 31.59 -1.77
C GLY A 448 27.67 30.19 -1.71
N SER A 449 28.99 30.03 -1.85
CA SER A 449 29.64 28.73 -1.65
C SER A 449 29.77 28.42 -0.16
N TYR A 450 29.62 27.15 0.19
CA TYR A 450 29.75 26.65 1.55
C TYR A 450 30.26 25.21 1.54
N PHE A 451 30.77 24.79 2.67
CA PHE A 451 31.21 23.41 2.83
C PHE A 451 30.15 22.61 3.62
N THR A 452 29.49 21.65 2.96
CA THR A 452 28.59 20.71 3.62
C THR A 452 29.37 19.63 4.35
N ARG A 453 28.95 19.32 5.55
CA ARG A 453 29.59 18.29 6.37
C ARG A 453 28.60 17.66 7.37
N GLY A 454 28.89 16.47 7.78
CA GLY A 454 28.20 15.78 8.87
C GLY A 454 28.68 16.20 10.27
N THR A 455 29.74 17.04 10.36
CA THR A 455 30.25 17.55 11.63
C THR A 455 29.51 18.82 12.07
N SER A 456 29.63 19.18 13.37
CA SER A 456 29.02 20.38 13.92
C SER A 456 29.59 21.67 13.26
N ARG A 457 28.76 22.70 13.16
CA ARG A 457 29.02 23.93 12.42
C ARG A 457 28.18 25.10 12.93
N ASP A 458 28.63 26.28 12.67
CA ASP A 458 27.90 27.52 12.92
C ASP A 458 26.86 27.81 11.79
N ARG A 459 26.13 28.90 11.93
CA ARG A 459 25.09 29.37 10.98
C ARG A 459 25.65 29.63 9.56
N TYR A 460 26.96 29.89 9.44
CA TYR A 460 27.67 30.14 8.18
C TYR A 460 28.42 28.92 7.64
N ALA A 461 28.11 27.71 8.14
CA ALA A 461 28.74 26.46 7.75
C ALA A 461 30.24 26.34 8.16
N ARG A 462 30.73 27.16 9.08
CA ARG A 462 32.08 27.03 9.62
C ARG A 462 32.10 25.94 10.70
N TYR A 463 33.11 25.11 10.67
CA TYR A 463 33.30 24.07 11.69
C TYR A 463 33.33 24.67 13.11
N SER A 464 32.63 24.07 14.05
CA SER A 464 32.58 24.45 15.45
C SER A 464 32.24 23.27 16.34
N GLU A 465 32.96 23.11 17.45
CA GLU A 465 32.66 22.18 18.54
C GLU A 465 32.22 22.93 19.82
N GLU A 466 31.87 24.19 19.70
CA GLU A 466 31.37 25.00 20.80
C GLU A 466 29.97 24.55 21.19
N GLY A 467 29.76 24.17 22.47
CA GLY A 467 28.49 23.67 22.97
C GLY A 467 27.28 24.56 22.66
N PRO A 468 27.34 25.90 22.87
CA PRO A 468 26.24 26.80 22.53
C PRO A 468 25.89 26.81 21.03
N VAL A 469 26.89 26.71 20.15
CA VAL A 469 26.69 26.65 18.69
C VAL A 469 25.98 25.36 18.27
N TYR A 470 26.41 24.25 18.86
CA TYR A 470 25.75 22.98 18.64
C TYR A 470 24.29 23.01 19.11
N ALA A 471 24.03 23.49 20.33
CA ALA A 471 22.67 23.59 20.89
C ALA A 471 21.77 24.49 20.04
N ASP A 472 22.25 25.65 19.55
CA ASP A 472 21.49 26.52 18.65
C ASP A 472 21.07 25.81 17.36
N ASN A 473 21.98 25.06 16.77
CA ASN A 473 21.70 24.29 15.55
C ASN A 473 20.65 23.17 15.80
N MET A 474 20.77 22.45 16.91
CA MET A 474 19.79 21.41 17.27
C MET A 474 18.41 22.00 17.56
N GLN A 475 18.31 23.13 18.27
CA GLN A 475 17.04 23.80 18.49
C GLN A 475 16.41 24.33 17.19
N ARG A 476 17.23 24.78 16.24
CA ARG A 476 16.74 25.17 14.91
C ARG A 476 16.16 23.97 14.14
N LEU A 477 16.78 22.80 14.22
CA LEU A 477 16.25 21.58 13.60
C LEU A 477 14.93 21.15 14.25
N VAL A 478 14.75 21.36 15.57
CA VAL A 478 13.45 21.13 16.24
C VAL A 478 12.39 22.09 15.68
N ARG A 479 12.67 23.40 15.61
CA ARG A 479 11.73 24.39 15.01
C ARG A 479 11.35 24.01 13.57
N LYS A 480 12.32 23.59 12.75
CA LYS A 480 12.03 23.12 11.39
C LYS A 480 11.04 21.94 11.37
N PHE A 481 11.18 21.01 12.30
CA PHE A 481 10.26 19.90 12.42
C PHE A 481 8.87 20.32 12.93
N GLU A 482 8.80 21.30 13.83
CA GLU A 482 7.54 21.93 14.27
C GLU A 482 6.85 22.63 13.10
N THR A 483 7.58 23.39 12.28
CA THR A 483 7.07 24.02 11.05
C THR A 483 6.48 22.98 10.09
N ALA A 484 7.04 21.79 10.03
CA ALA A 484 6.53 20.71 9.17
C ALA A 484 5.10 20.27 9.54
N GLN A 485 4.63 20.45 10.78
CA GLN A 485 3.28 20.06 11.20
C GLN A 485 2.16 20.71 10.37
N ASP A 486 2.38 21.96 9.95
CA ASP A 486 1.41 22.72 9.16
C ASP A 486 1.53 22.46 7.65
N LEU A 487 2.65 21.88 7.21
CA LEU A 487 2.96 21.63 5.80
C LEU A 487 2.57 20.22 5.33
N VAL A 488 2.53 19.26 6.25
CA VAL A 488 2.18 17.86 5.92
C VAL A 488 0.68 17.67 5.72
N PRO A 489 0.25 16.61 5.00
CA PRO A 489 -1.16 16.29 4.84
C PRO A 489 -1.89 16.15 6.18
N ARG A 490 -2.93 16.97 6.37
CA ARG A 490 -3.74 16.94 7.60
C ARG A 490 -4.48 15.62 7.75
N PRO A 491 -4.71 15.13 8.99
CA PRO A 491 -5.55 13.96 9.22
C PRO A 491 -6.99 14.22 8.77
N LEU A 492 -7.71 13.15 8.44
CA LEU A 492 -9.13 13.22 8.10
C LEU A 492 -9.96 12.72 9.26
N GLN A 493 -10.92 13.54 9.68
CA GLN A 493 -11.86 13.23 10.76
C GLN A 493 -13.27 13.01 10.20
N ALA A 494 -13.97 12.02 10.75
CA ALA A 494 -15.38 11.80 10.51
C ALA A 494 -16.07 11.43 11.82
N ASN A 495 -17.16 12.11 12.12
CA ASN A 495 -17.91 11.90 13.35
C ASN A 495 -18.97 10.81 13.15
N ALA A 496 -19.28 10.10 14.22
CA ALA A 496 -20.41 9.19 14.28
C ALA A 496 -21.75 9.93 14.13
N ALA A 497 -22.81 9.21 13.76
CA ALA A 497 -24.15 9.79 13.59
C ALA A 497 -24.72 10.41 14.89
N LYS A 498 -24.17 10.04 16.05
CA LYS A 498 -24.54 10.60 17.36
C LYS A 498 -23.26 10.77 18.18
N PRO A 499 -23.24 11.72 19.15
CA PRO A 499 -22.12 11.91 20.05
C PRO A 499 -21.68 10.60 20.71
N THR A 500 -20.38 10.36 20.74
CA THR A 500 -19.78 9.19 21.36
C THR A 500 -18.55 9.58 22.16
N LYS A 501 -18.20 8.73 23.13
CA LYS A 501 -16.98 8.86 23.94
C LYS A 501 -15.83 8.02 23.41
N TYR A 502 -16.05 7.35 22.30
CA TYR A 502 -15.11 6.42 21.70
C TYR A 502 -14.61 6.94 20.38
N GLY A 503 -13.31 7.06 20.24
CA GLY A 503 -12.64 7.37 18.98
C GLY A 503 -11.89 6.16 18.41
N VAL A 504 -11.59 6.21 17.11
CA VAL A 504 -10.67 5.26 16.47
C VAL A 504 -9.68 6.00 15.58
N ILE A 505 -8.39 5.70 15.76
CA ILE A 505 -7.27 6.19 14.96
C ILE A 505 -6.74 5.03 14.10
N TYR A 506 -6.47 5.31 12.83
CA TYR A 506 -5.93 4.33 11.86
C TYR A 506 -5.19 5.04 10.73
N PHE A 507 -4.47 4.27 9.88
CA PHE A 507 -3.68 4.83 8.79
C PHE A 507 -3.38 3.78 7.71
N GLY A 508 -2.89 4.25 6.55
CA GLY A 508 -2.34 3.40 5.48
C GLY A 508 -3.31 2.31 5.04
N SER A 509 -2.80 1.11 4.80
CA SER A 509 -3.57 -0.05 4.31
C SER A 509 -4.63 -0.58 5.28
N THR A 510 -4.70 -0.07 6.52
CA THR A 510 -5.81 -0.34 7.44
C THR A 510 -7.10 0.36 7.00
N SER A 511 -6.98 1.52 6.36
CA SER A 511 -8.11 2.38 5.99
C SER A 511 -9.20 1.68 5.18
N PRO A 512 -8.91 0.93 4.12
CA PRO A 512 -9.96 0.31 3.30
C PRO A 512 -10.84 -0.71 4.03
N ALA A 513 -10.33 -1.32 5.13
CA ALA A 513 -11.11 -2.24 5.95
C ALA A 513 -11.96 -1.52 7.01
N MET A 514 -11.64 -0.26 7.30
CA MET A 514 -12.28 0.49 8.38
C MET A 514 -13.73 0.84 8.06
N ASP A 515 -14.07 1.21 6.82
CA ASP A 515 -15.45 1.60 6.48
C ASP A 515 -16.42 0.43 6.68
N GLU A 516 -16.06 -0.78 6.21
CA GLU A 516 -16.87 -1.97 6.45
C GLU A 516 -16.90 -2.35 7.94
N ALA A 517 -15.79 -2.19 8.67
CA ALA A 517 -15.73 -2.46 10.10
C ALA A 517 -16.64 -1.53 10.92
N ILE A 518 -16.69 -0.25 10.58
CA ILE A 518 -17.59 0.72 11.21
C ILE A 518 -19.06 0.33 10.98
N GLY A 519 -19.45 -0.03 9.76
CA GLY A 519 -20.81 -0.51 9.49
C GLY A 519 -21.19 -1.74 10.32
N LEU A 520 -20.26 -2.69 10.49
CA LEU A 520 -20.45 -3.87 11.35
C LEU A 520 -20.58 -3.51 12.84
N LEU A 521 -19.83 -2.50 13.32
CA LEU A 521 -19.91 -1.99 14.69
C LEU A 521 -21.22 -1.25 14.93
N GLU A 522 -21.62 -0.38 14.02
CA GLU A 522 -22.90 0.36 14.10
C GLU A 522 -24.10 -0.58 14.12
N ALA A 523 -24.08 -1.66 13.34
CA ALA A 523 -25.11 -2.71 13.37
C ALA A 523 -25.22 -3.41 14.76
N ARG A 524 -24.13 -3.40 15.56
CA ARG A 524 -24.09 -3.87 16.96
C ARG A 524 -24.39 -2.76 17.99
N GLY A 525 -24.64 -1.53 17.56
CA GLY A 525 -24.90 -0.37 18.43
C GLY A 525 -23.63 0.26 19.01
N HIS A 526 -22.47 0.04 18.41
CA HIS A 526 -21.20 0.67 18.77
C HIS A 526 -20.89 1.83 17.84
N LEU A 527 -20.82 3.04 18.37
CA LEU A 527 -20.53 4.26 17.63
C LEU A 527 -19.12 4.75 17.93
N LEU A 528 -18.39 5.16 16.89
CA LEU A 528 -17.01 5.64 16.96
C LEU A 528 -16.81 6.87 16.08
N ASP A 529 -16.23 7.91 16.64
CA ASP A 529 -15.61 8.95 15.82
C ASP A 529 -14.31 8.44 15.22
N ARG A 530 -13.98 8.86 14.02
CA ARG A 530 -12.85 8.35 13.24
C ARG A 530 -11.82 9.43 12.98
N LEU A 531 -10.54 9.10 13.11
CA LEU A 531 -9.43 9.94 12.71
C LEU A 531 -8.43 9.11 11.90
N ARG A 532 -8.28 9.41 10.62
CA ARG A 532 -7.26 8.81 9.78
C ARG A 532 -6.00 9.65 9.77
N ILE A 533 -4.90 9.09 10.27
CA ILE A 533 -3.58 9.72 10.22
C ILE A 533 -3.05 9.62 8.78
N ARG A 534 -2.54 10.75 8.27
CA ARG A 534 -1.99 10.86 6.91
C ARG A 534 -0.52 11.22 6.89
N ALA A 535 0.00 11.78 8.00
CA ALA A 535 1.40 12.18 8.10
C ALA A 535 1.88 12.24 9.55
N PHE A 536 3.19 12.26 9.71
CA PHE A 536 3.95 12.64 10.89
C PHE A 536 5.01 13.68 10.46
N PRO A 537 5.24 14.79 11.21
CA PRO A 537 4.71 15.13 12.54
C PRO A 537 3.19 15.29 12.57
N PHE A 538 2.60 15.04 13.74
CA PHE A 538 1.15 15.08 13.88
C PHE A 538 0.63 16.52 13.94
N HIS A 539 -0.37 16.83 13.13
CA HIS A 539 -1.12 18.08 13.25
C HIS A 539 -1.85 18.15 14.61
N SER A 540 -2.02 19.35 15.16
CA SER A 540 -2.65 19.59 16.47
C SER A 540 -4.04 18.96 16.65
N SER A 541 -4.78 18.73 15.55
CA SER A 541 -6.08 18.04 15.59
C SER A 541 -6.01 16.60 16.11
N VAL A 542 -4.85 15.93 16.05
CA VAL A 542 -4.66 14.60 16.66
C VAL A 542 -4.75 14.69 18.17
N ALA A 543 -4.10 15.71 18.75
CA ALA A 543 -4.16 15.96 20.19
C ALA A 543 -5.59 16.30 20.63
N SER A 544 -6.28 17.17 19.89
CA SER A 544 -7.69 17.51 20.17
C SER A 544 -8.58 16.27 20.11
N PHE A 545 -8.43 15.44 19.07
CA PHE A 545 -9.23 14.22 18.93
C PHE A 545 -9.05 13.27 20.11
N VAL A 546 -7.82 13.05 20.57
CA VAL A 546 -7.56 12.19 21.74
C VAL A 546 -8.13 12.82 23.02
N ALA A 547 -8.06 14.17 23.16
CA ALA A 547 -8.60 14.87 24.33
C ALA A 547 -10.13 14.78 24.44
N ASP A 548 -10.83 14.79 23.32
CA ASP A 548 -12.29 14.81 23.21
C ASP A 548 -12.95 13.45 23.51
N HIS A 549 -12.18 12.35 23.60
CA HIS A 549 -12.69 11.00 23.81
C HIS A 549 -12.18 10.38 25.09
N ASP A 550 -13.03 9.60 25.77
CA ASP A 550 -12.64 8.84 26.97
C ASP A 550 -11.68 7.70 26.60
N PHE A 551 -11.92 7.03 25.47
CA PHE A 551 -11.11 5.95 24.93
C PHE A 551 -10.93 6.11 23.41
N VAL A 552 -9.71 5.89 22.94
CA VAL A 552 -9.37 5.93 21.52
C VAL A 552 -8.70 4.61 21.14
N TYR A 553 -9.32 3.87 20.23
CA TYR A 553 -8.70 2.67 19.64
C TYR A 553 -7.66 3.09 18.62
N VAL A 554 -6.47 2.49 18.66
CA VAL A 554 -5.43 2.68 17.63
C VAL A 554 -5.28 1.36 16.88
N VAL A 555 -5.71 1.35 15.61
CA VAL A 555 -5.76 0.14 14.77
C VAL A 555 -4.58 0.14 13.82
N GLU A 556 -3.69 -0.84 13.96
CA GLU A 556 -2.46 -0.92 13.19
C GLU A 556 -1.99 -2.36 12.92
N GLN A 557 -1.17 -2.52 11.90
CA GLN A 557 -0.72 -3.82 11.43
C GLN A 557 0.74 -4.08 11.85
N ASN A 558 1.00 -4.03 13.14
CA ASN A 558 2.25 -4.44 13.77
C ASN A 558 1.99 -4.92 15.21
N ARG A 559 2.92 -5.69 15.80
CA ARG A 559 2.79 -6.25 17.15
C ARG A 559 2.92 -5.18 18.24
N ASP A 560 3.80 -4.23 18.03
CA ASP A 560 4.31 -3.38 19.10
C ASP A 560 3.55 -2.05 19.23
N SER A 561 2.46 -1.86 18.49
CA SER A 561 1.65 -0.62 18.53
C SER A 561 2.47 0.64 18.25
N GLN A 562 3.21 0.62 17.14
CA GLN A 562 4.23 1.65 16.84
C GLN A 562 3.63 3.04 16.62
N LEU A 563 2.48 3.15 15.92
CA LEU A 563 1.78 4.43 15.77
C LEU A 563 1.28 4.95 17.14
N ARG A 564 0.69 4.06 17.95
CA ARG A 564 0.27 4.41 19.31
C ARG A 564 1.45 4.92 20.14
N GLN A 565 2.60 4.23 20.10
CA GLN A 565 3.80 4.67 20.80
C GLN A 565 4.22 6.07 20.32
N LEU A 566 4.23 6.31 19.02
CA LEU A 566 4.61 7.59 18.44
C LEU A 566 3.66 8.72 18.90
N ILE A 567 2.33 8.45 18.91
CA ILE A 567 1.32 9.40 19.40
C ILE A 567 1.55 9.73 20.89
N VAL A 568 1.81 8.73 21.72
CA VAL A 568 2.09 8.91 23.16
C VAL A 568 3.35 9.74 23.38
N ASN A 569 4.44 9.38 22.70
CA ASN A 569 5.74 10.04 22.89
C ASN A 569 5.74 11.50 22.44
N GLU A 570 5.08 11.80 21.31
CA GLU A 570 5.10 13.15 20.73
C GLU A 570 4.09 14.11 21.38
N ASN A 571 3.03 13.60 22.01
CA ASN A 571 1.98 14.44 22.61
C ASN A 571 1.88 14.32 24.13
N GLY A 572 2.61 13.41 24.77
CA GLY A 572 2.59 13.22 26.23
C GLY A 572 1.26 12.69 26.79
N PHE A 573 0.51 11.91 25.99
CA PHE A 573 -0.77 11.35 26.46
C PHE A 573 -0.60 10.21 27.45
N ASP A 574 -1.57 10.05 28.33
CA ASP A 574 -1.70 8.84 29.14
C ASP A 574 -1.98 7.63 28.22
N PRO A 575 -1.07 6.65 28.17
CA PRO A 575 -1.21 5.50 27.30
C PRO A 575 -2.44 4.64 27.60
N VAL A 576 -3.05 4.75 28.78
CA VAL A 576 -4.27 4.01 29.17
C VAL A 576 -5.48 4.43 28.33
N ARG A 577 -5.52 5.66 27.85
CA ARG A 577 -6.60 6.17 26.98
C ARG A 577 -6.52 5.65 25.54
N LEU A 578 -5.36 5.19 25.12
CA LEU A 578 -5.11 4.71 23.75
C LEU A 578 -5.06 3.18 23.73
N ILE A 579 -6.16 2.56 23.27
CA ILE A 579 -6.34 1.10 23.29
C ILE A 579 -5.79 0.51 21.99
N PRO A 580 -4.77 -0.37 22.06
CA PRO A 580 -4.20 -0.96 20.85
C PRO A 580 -5.10 -2.06 20.27
N ILE A 581 -5.34 -1.99 18.96
CA ILE A 581 -5.93 -3.06 18.16
C ILE A 581 -4.88 -3.45 17.12
N VAL A 582 -4.19 -4.55 17.35
CA VAL A 582 -3.02 -4.94 16.58
C VAL A 582 -3.25 -6.24 15.78
N HIS A 583 -2.80 -6.24 14.53
CA HIS A 583 -2.84 -7.38 13.63
C HIS A 583 -1.46 -7.56 12.99
N TYR A 584 -0.86 -8.78 13.05
CA TYR A 584 0.53 -8.96 12.63
C TYR A 584 0.86 -10.38 12.14
N ASP A 585 -0.09 -11.07 11.53
CA ASP A 585 0.13 -12.41 10.96
C ASP A 585 0.68 -12.40 9.53
N GLY A 586 0.92 -11.20 8.99
CA GLY A 586 1.40 -10.98 7.63
C GLY A 586 0.30 -10.97 6.56
N SER A 587 -0.96 -11.18 6.93
CA SER A 587 -2.11 -10.94 6.07
C SER A 587 -2.65 -9.51 6.28
N PRO A 588 -3.36 -8.93 5.30
CA PRO A 588 -4.06 -7.67 5.50
C PRO A 588 -5.11 -7.78 6.61
N ILE A 589 -5.21 -6.76 7.44
CA ILE A 589 -6.23 -6.68 8.49
C ILE A 589 -7.63 -6.71 7.87
N THR A 590 -8.56 -7.40 8.50
CA THR A 590 -9.91 -7.57 7.98
C THR A 590 -10.93 -6.73 8.74
N ALA A 591 -11.99 -6.32 8.06
CA ALA A 591 -13.10 -5.57 8.68
C ALA A 591 -13.73 -6.35 9.84
N ARG A 592 -13.91 -7.66 9.68
CA ARG A 592 -14.47 -8.53 10.74
C ARG A 592 -13.55 -8.62 11.97
N PHE A 593 -12.21 -8.64 11.77
CA PHE A 593 -11.27 -8.64 12.89
C PHE A 593 -11.39 -7.33 13.70
N ILE A 594 -11.38 -6.18 13.01
CA ILE A 594 -11.49 -4.86 13.63
C ILE A 594 -12.81 -4.76 14.40
N ALA A 595 -13.93 -5.07 13.74
CA ALA A 595 -15.26 -4.98 14.35
C ALA A 595 -15.42 -5.92 15.55
N LYS A 596 -14.84 -7.13 15.49
CA LYS A 596 -14.85 -8.07 16.61
C LYS A 596 -14.03 -7.53 17.78
N ALA A 597 -12.78 -7.13 17.54
CA ALA A 597 -11.87 -6.70 18.60
C ALA A 597 -12.39 -5.46 19.35
N ILE A 598 -12.87 -4.45 18.62
CA ILE A 598 -13.44 -3.24 19.22
C ILE A 598 -14.78 -3.53 19.92
N GLY A 599 -15.68 -4.25 19.24
CA GLY A 599 -17.01 -4.56 19.76
C GLY A 599 -16.95 -5.39 21.06
N ASP A 600 -16.13 -6.43 21.08
CA ASP A 600 -15.96 -7.27 22.28
C ASP A 600 -15.39 -6.48 23.47
N HIS A 601 -14.44 -5.55 23.21
CA HIS A 601 -13.93 -4.65 24.24
C HIS A 601 -15.04 -3.72 24.80
N GLN A 602 -15.84 -3.09 23.93
CA GLN A 602 -16.92 -2.21 24.36
C GLN A 602 -18.03 -2.98 25.10
N ASP A 603 -18.36 -4.19 24.66
CA ASP A 603 -19.34 -5.04 25.34
C ASP A 603 -18.84 -5.45 26.73
N HIS A 604 -17.54 -5.74 26.89
CA HIS A 604 -16.93 -6.01 28.19
C HIS A 604 -17.02 -4.81 29.15
N LEU A 605 -16.78 -3.60 28.66
CA LEU A 605 -16.92 -2.36 29.46
C LEU A 605 -18.35 -2.11 29.91
N LYS A 606 -19.37 -2.49 29.14
CA LYS A 606 -20.78 -2.39 29.53
C LYS A 606 -21.12 -3.36 30.69
N VAL A 607 -20.53 -4.55 30.70
CA VAL A 607 -20.79 -5.60 31.73
C VAL A 607 -19.98 -5.34 33.00
N THR A 608 -18.79 -4.76 32.89
CA THR A 608 -17.91 -4.44 34.02
C THR A 608 -17.72 -2.93 34.09
N PRO A 609 -18.63 -2.17 34.73
CA PRO A 609 -18.45 -0.74 34.88
C PRO A 609 -17.13 -0.48 35.61
N LEU A 610 -16.27 0.33 35.04
CA LEU A 610 -15.00 0.75 35.60
C LEU A 610 -15.22 1.21 37.03
N ARG A 611 -14.65 0.53 38.03
CA ARG A 611 -14.54 1.08 39.39
C ARG A 611 -13.86 2.44 39.23
N LYS A 612 -14.58 3.52 39.55
CA LYS A 612 -14.00 4.85 39.66
C LYS A 612 -12.69 4.69 40.43
N ALA A 613 -11.57 4.98 39.80
CA ALA A 613 -10.34 5.16 40.52
C ALA A 613 -10.62 6.28 41.54
N VAL A 614 -10.65 5.91 42.77
CA VAL A 614 -10.78 6.87 43.89
C VAL A 614 -9.48 7.67 43.86
N SER A 615 -9.63 8.98 43.66
CA SER A 615 -8.64 10.05 43.75
C SER A 615 -7.54 9.85 44.76
#